data_afafc04b73cd718e611b64b221419c1b
#
_entry.id   afafc04b73cd718e611b64b221419c1b
#
_cell.length_a   1.000
_cell.length_b   1.000
_cell.length_c   1.000
_cell.angle_alpha   90.00
_cell.angle_beta   90.00
_cell.angle_gamma   90.00
#
_symmetry.space_group_name_H-M   'P 1'
#
loop_
_entity.id
_entity.type
_entity.pdbx_description
1 polymer ?
#
loop_
_entity_poly.entity_id
_entity_poly.type
_entity_poly.pdbx_seq_one_letter_code
_entity_poly.pdbx_strand_id
1 'polypeptide(L)'
;MARNTNKSNGEEFDDRVIDISRVSKVTKGGRNLKFRVLVAVGNHEGVVGVGSGNTQEIPQAIQQGARDARKHLVEVPIMNGTIPHDVIGEFKAGKVVLKPAYRGTGIIAGDVVGTICRLAGLDNILTKSLGTNNPISLAKAVIEGFRALRTPEQVANLRGKDPEDLTKELQQ
;
A
#
# COMPACT_ATOMS: atom_id res chain seq x y z
N MET A 1 -9.35 -10.21 -15.62
CA MET A 1 -8.50 -10.25 -14.42
C MET A 1 -9.33 -10.89 -13.31
N ALA A 2 -8.89 -12.04 -12.79
CA ALA A 2 -9.67 -12.81 -11.80
C ALA A 2 -9.57 -12.15 -10.43
N ARG A 3 -10.72 -11.81 -9.85
CA ARG A 3 -10.85 -11.43 -8.43
C ARG A 3 -10.86 -12.72 -7.60
N ASN A 4 -9.85 -12.96 -6.80
CA ASN A 4 -9.87 -14.01 -5.78
C ASN A 4 -10.30 -13.39 -4.45
N THR A 5 -11.55 -13.51 -4.13
CA THR A 5 -12.14 -13.09 -2.85
C THR A 5 -12.02 -14.25 -1.86
N ASN A 6 -11.14 -14.14 -0.87
CA ASN A 6 -11.02 -15.11 0.22
C ASN A 6 -11.47 -14.46 1.53
N LYS A 7 -12.58 -14.97 2.09
CA LYS A 7 -13.09 -14.59 3.42
C LYS A 7 -12.18 -15.12 4.54
N SER A 8 -11.60 -14.22 5.32
CA SER A 8 -11.04 -14.55 6.63
C SER A 8 -11.58 -13.57 7.66
N ASN A 9 -12.21 -14.07 8.71
CA ASN A 9 -12.77 -13.33 9.85
C ASN A 9 -13.90 -12.32 9.54
N GLY A 10 -14.78 -12.61 8.56
CA GLY A 10 -15.95 -11.76 8.30
C GLY A 10 -15.66 -10.51 7.44
N GLU A 11 -14.43 -10.12 7.25
CA GLU A 11 -14.03 -9.06 6.33
C GLU A 11 -13.66 -9.64 4.96
N GLU A 12 -14.18 -9.03 3.90
CA GLU A 12 -13.90 -9.44 2.54
C GLU A 12 -12.65 -8.71 2.05
N PHE A 13 -11.52 -9.43 1.96
CA PHE A 13 -10.27 -8.90 1.43
C PHE A 13 -10.12 -9.23 -0.04
N ASP A 14 -9.87 -8.23 -0.86
CA ASP A 14 -9.49 -8.38 -2.26
C ASP A 14 -7.96 -8.47 -2.37
N ASP A 15 -7.46 -9.43 -3.15
CA ASP A 15 -6.04 -9.59 -3.39
C ASP A 15 -5.70 -9.30 -4.86
N ARG A 16 -4.63 -8.52 -5.07
CA ARG A 16 -4.11 -8.17 -6.39
C ARG A 16 -2.63 -8.42 -6.50
N VAL A 17 -2.27 -9.07 -7.59
CA VAL A 17 -0.87 -9.24 -7.98
C VAL A 17 -0.37 -7.93 -8.58
N ILE A 18 0.71 -7.39 -8.03
CA ILE A 18 1.38 -6.18 -8.49
C ILE A 18 2.47 -6.49 -9.50
N ASP A 19 3.33 -7.46 -9.17
CA ASP A 19 4.48 -7.82 -10.00
C ASP A 19 4.79 -9.31 -9.92
N ILE A 20 5.20 -9.89 -11.05
CA ILE A 20 5.68 -11.26 -11.13
C ILE A 20 7.05 -11.25 -11.81
N SER A 21 8.08 -11.63 -11.07
CA SER A 21 9.44 -11.70 -11.59
C SER A 21 10.01 -13.09 -11.46
N ARG A 22 10.69 -13.57 -12.52
CA ARG A 22 11.41 -14.84 -12.52
C ARG A 22 12.80 -14.62 -11.97
N VAL A 23 13.14 -15.29 -10.89
CA VAL A 23 14.46 -15.22 -10.25
C VAL A 23 15.16 -16.56 -10.32
N SER A 24 16.48 -16.55 -10.50
CA SER A 24 17.27 -17.78 -10.54
C SER A 24 18.42 -17.72 -9.55
N LYS A 25 18.64 -18.81 -8.83
CA LYS A 25 19.81 -19.01 -7.99
C LYS A 25 20.72 -20.03 -8.69
N VAL A 26 21.94 -19.61 -8.98
CA VAL A 26 22.97 -20.51 -9.57
C VAL A 26 23.66 -21.26 -8.45
N THR A 27 23.72 -22.57 -8.56
CA THR A 27 24.42 -23.47 -7.64
C THR A 27 25.40 -24.35 -8.42
N LYS A 28 26.30 -25.10 -7.73
CA LYS A 28 27.23 -26.03 -8.37
C LYS A 28 26.55 -27.10 -9.26
N GLY A 29 25.29 -27.46 -8.94
CA GLY A 29 24.50 -28.46 -9.67
C GLY A 29 23.53 -27.90 -10.72
N GLY A 30 23.51 -26.58 -10.98
CA GLY A 30 22.62 -25.97 -11.97
C GLY A 30 21.95 -24.70 -11.51
N ARG A 31 20.81 -24.33 -12.17
CA ARG A 31 20.03 -23.16 -11.91
C ARG A 31 18.70 -23.54 -11.27
N ASN A 32 18.45 -23.10 -10.04
CA ASN A 32 17.16 -23.20 -9.39
C ASN A 32 16.31 -21.98 -9.75
N LEU A 33 15.29 -22.21 -10.56
CA LEU A 33 14.34 -21.16 -10.98
C LEU A 33 13.21 -21.06 -9.97
N LYS A 34 12.87 -19.81 -9.61
CA LYS A 34 11.71 -19.48 -8.76
C LYS A 34 10.98 -18.29 -9.32
N PHE A 35 9.70 -18.17 -8.99
CA PHE A 35 8.90 -16.99 -9.26
C PHE A 35 8.74 -16.18 -7.98
N ARG A 36 9.10 -14.92 -8.06
CA ARG A 36 8.82 -13.94 -7.00
C ARG A 36 7.59 -13.18 -7.41
N VAL A 37 6.59 -13.20 -6.55
CA VAL A 37 5.33 -12.48 -6.76
C VAL A 37 5.16 -11.46 -5.64
N LEU A 38 4.81 -10.23 -6.01
CA LEU A 38 4.41 -9.16 -5.10
C LEU A 38 2.89 -9.05 -5.12
N VAL A 39 2.25 -9.17 -3.97
CA VAL A 39 0.80 -9.15 -3.81
C VAL A 39 0.42 -8.04 -2.84
N ALA A 40 -0.62 -7.30 -3.17
CA ALA A 40 -1.31 -6.41 -2.24
C ALA A 40 -2.67 -6.99 -1.88
N VAL A 41 -3.07 -6.79 -0.64
CA VAL A 41 -4.36 -7.23 -0.08
C VAL A 41 -5.01 -6.05 0.61
N GLY A 42 -6.31 -5.83 0.40
CA GLY A 42 -7.03 -4.74 1.06
C GLY A 42 -8.53 -4.99 1.10
N ASN A 43 -9.23 -4.28 1.97
CA ASN A 43 -10.67 -4.37 2.17
C ASN A 43 -11.46 -3.22 1.54
N HIS A 44 -10.78 -2.28 0.87
CA HIS A 44 -11.36 -1.03 0.35
C HIS A 44 -11.98 -0.10 1.42
N GLU A 45 -11.72 -0.35 2.69
CA GLU A 45 -12.26 0.39 3.84
C GLU A 45 -11.14 0.93 4.77
N GLY A 46 -9.98 1.20 4.20
CA GLY A 46 -8.85 1.75 4.95
C GLY A 46 -7.85 0.73 5.45
N VAL A 47 -7.97 -0.56 5.10
CA VAL A 47 -6.98 -1.57 5.50
C VAL A 47 -6.29 -2.13 4.27
N VAL A 48 -4.97 -2.09 4.26
CA VAL A 48 -4.16 -2.60 3.15
C VAL A 48 -2.86 -3.22 3.65
N GLY A 49 -2.40 -4.26 2.98
CA GLY A 49 -1.12 -4.90 3.26
C GLY A 49 -0.41 -5.33 1.99
N VAL A 50 0.90 -5.47 2.07
CA VAL A 50 1.73 -5.93 0.95
C VAL A 50 2.61 -7.07 1.42
N GLY A 51 2.65 -8.13 0.61
CA GLY A 51 3.45 -9.32 0.88
C GLY A 51 4.12 -9.86 -0.37
N SER A 52 5.12 -10.70 -0.18
CA SER A 52 5.84 -11.35 -1.26
C SER A 52 5.87 -12.86 -1.10
N GLY A 53 5.64 -13.57 -2.22
CA GLY A 53 5.81 -15.02 -2.32
C GLY A 53 6.98 -15.39 -3.21
N ASN A 54 7.66 -16.47 -2.90
CA ASN A 54 8.80 -16.95 -3.68
C ASN A 54 8.81 -18.48 -3.74
N THR A 55 8.21 -19.06 -4.80
CA THR A 55 8.08 -20.49 -5.00
C THR A 55 8.42 -20.88 -6.45
N GLN A 56 8.45 -22.19 -6.73
CA GLN A 56 8.69 -22.69 -8.09
C GLN A 56 7.47 -22.55 -8.99
N GLU A 57 6.27 -22.47 -8.41
CA GLU A 57 5.00 -22.35 -9.11
C GLU A 57 4.35 -21.01 -8.82
N ILE A 58 3.82 -20.35 -9.85
CA ILE A 58 3.17 -19.03 -9.72
C ILE A 58 1.94 -19.06 -8.80
N PRO A 59 1.00 -20.03 -8.90
CA PRO A 59 -0.16 -20.05 -8.02
C PRO A 59 0.20 -20.15 -6.53
N GLN A 60 1.19 -20.98 -6.20
CA GLN A 60 1.68 -21.11 -4.83
C GLN A 60 2.37 -19.83 -4.35
N ALA A 61 3.11 -19.14 -5.24
CA ALA A 61 3.74 -17.86 -4.93
C ALA A 61 2.71 -16.76 -4.62
N ILE A 62 1.60 -16.73 -5.35
CA ILE A 62 0.49 -15.78 -5.11
C ILE A 62 -0.13 -16.07 -3.74
N GLN A 63 -0.47 -17.32 -3.43
CA GLN A 63 -1.04 -17.69 -2.14
C GLN A 63 -0.10 -17.37 -0.98
N GLN A 64 1.20 -17.63 -1.13
CA GLN A 64 2.20 -17.29 -0.14
C GLN A 64 2.29 -15.77 0.07
N GLY A 65 2.31 -14.99 -1.04
CA GLY A 65 2.32 -13.53 -1.00
C GLY A 65 1.08 -12.95 -0.32
N ALA A 66 -0.11 -13.47 -0.61
CA ALA A 66 -1.35 -13.05 0.03
C ALA A 66 -1.37 -13.36 1.54
N ARG A 67 -0.87 -14.53 1.95
CA ARG A 67 -0.71 -14.86 3.38
C ARG A 67 0.29 -13.96 4.08
N ASP A 68 1.38 -13.59 3.41
CA ASP A 68 2.38 -12.67 3.93
C ASP A 68 1.81 -11.25 4.05
N ALA A 69 1.07 -10.77 3.05
CA ALA A 69 0.40 -9.48 3.07
C ALA A 69 -0.59 -9.34 4.24
N ARG A 70 -1.38 -10.37 4.51
CA ARG A 70 -2.35 -10.39 5.64
C ARG A 70 -1.69 -10.33 7.03
N LYS A 71 -0.42 -10.67 7.15
CA LYS A 71 0.33 -10.52 8.41
C LYS A 71 0.82 -9.08 8.64
N HIS A 72 0.87 -8.28 7.59
CA HIS A 72 1.42 -6.94 7.59
C HIS A 72 0.39 -5.90 7.13
N LEU A 73 -0.85 -6.04 7.63
CA LEU A 73 -1.90 -5.08 7.38
C LEU A 73 -1.61 -3.77 8.10
N VAL A 74 -1.98 -2.67 7.46
CA VAL A 74 -1.85 -1.30 7.97
C VAL A 74 -3.17 -0.60 7.78
N GLU A 75 -3.62 0.10 8.81
CA GLU A 75 -4.78 0.98 8.74
C GLU A 75 -4.38 2.33 8.16
N VAL A 76 -5.14 2.78 7.18
CA VAL A 76 -4.95 4.05 6.48
C VAL A 76 -6.09 4.97 6.88
N PRO A 77 -5.81 6.11 7.54
CA PRO A 77 -6.86 7.07 7.86
C PRO A 77 -7.38 7.72 6.57
N ILE A 78 -8.63 7.46 6.23
CA ILE A 78 -9.30 8.01 5.05
C ILE A 78 -10.24 9.13 5.50
N MET A 79 -10.07 10.31 4.92
CA MET A 79 -10.93 11.47 5.15
C MET A 79 -11.47 11.96 3.80
N ASN A 80 -12.80 11.95 3.63
CA ASN A 80 -13.45 12.41 2.39
C ASN A 80 -12.94 11.72 1.10
N GLY A 81 -12.55 10.43 1.19
CA GLY A 81 -12.02 9.64 0.07
C GLY A 81 -10.55 9.93 -0.27
N THR A 82 -9.82 10.66 0.60
CA THR A 82 -8.39 10.95 0.44
C THR A 82 -7.63 10.80 1.76
N ILE A 83 -6.32 11.02 1.76
CA ILE A 83 -5.47 11.02 2.96
C ILE A 83 -5.56 12.37 3.69
N PRO A 84 -5.38 12.42 5.03
CA PRO A 84 -5.54 13.63 5.82
C PRO A 84 -4.50 14.72 5.54
N HIS A 85 -3.27 14.36 5.21
CA HIS A 85 -2.17 15.30 4.91
C HIS A 85 -1.17 14.68 3.94
N ASP A 86 -0.29 15.50 3.39
CA ASP A 86 0.81 15.03 2.58
C ASP A 86 1.87 14.29 3.41
N VAL A 87 2.46 13.27 2.81
CA VAL A 87 3.50 12.45 3.44
C VAL A 87 4.49 11.93 2.41
N ILE A 88 5.72 11.75 2.82
CA ILE A 88 6.74 11.07 2.05
C ILE A 88 7.01 9.72 2.72
N GLY A 89 6.64 8.64 2.03
CA GLY A 89 7.00 7.30 2.45
C GLY A 89 8.37 6.92 1.93
N GLU A 90 9.22 6.40 2.79
CA GLU A 90 10.58 6.00 2.44
C GLU A 90 10.85 4.55 2.86
N PHE A 91 11.41 3.76 1.95
CA PHE A 91 11.89 2.43 2.24
C PHE A 91 13.13 2.13 1.38
N LYS A 92 14.29 2.01 2.02
CA LYS A 92 15.59 1.88 1.33
C LYS A 92 15.79 3.00 0.30
N ALA A 93 15.97 2.64 -0.98
CA ALA A 93 16.08 3.60 -2.08
C ALA A 93 14.72 4.04 -2.66
N GLY A 94 13.60 3.49 -2.18
CA GLY A 94 12.24 3.88 -2.60
C GLY A 94 11.77 5.09 -1.83
N LYS A 95 11.36 6.14 -2.53
CA LYS A 95 10.73 7.34 -1.99
C LYS A 95 9.45 7.61 -2.77
N VAL A 96 8.33 7.75 -2.08
CA VAL A 96 7.04 8.04 -2.68
C VAL A 96 6.40 9.22 -1.95
N VAL A 97 6.05 10.24 -2.71
CA VAL A 97 5.24 11.36 -2.22
C VAL A 97 3.78 10.99 -2.38
N LEU A 98 3.01 11.13 -1.32
CA LEU A 98 1.56 10.97 -1.29
C LEU A 98 0.95 12.31 -0.88
N LYS A 99 0.07 12.86 -1.70
CA LYS A 99 -0.61 14.14 -1.44
C LYS A 99 -2.12 13.97 -1.51
N PRO A 100 -2.86 14.59 -0.60
CA PRO A 100 -4.31 14.61 -0.69
C PRO A 100 -4.76 15.31 -1.96
N ALA A 101 -5.92 14.91 -2.49
CA ALA A 101 -6.50 15.48 -3.69
C ALA A 101 -7.98 15.80 -3.50
N TYR A 102 -8.48 16.78 -4.25
CA TYR A 102 -9.89 17.15 -4.24
C TYR A 102 -10.76 16.04 -4.86
N ARG A 103 -12.02 16.00 -4.45
CA ARG A 103 -13.02 15.10 -5.03
C ARG A 103 -13.07 15.25 -6.54
N GLY A 104 -13.07 14.13 -7.26
CA GLY A 104 -13.09 14.08 -8.72
C GLY A 104 -11.72 14.06 -9.39
N THR A 105 -10.62 14.21 -8.63
CA THR A 105 -9.26 14.07 -9.18
C THR A 105 -8.95 12.63 -9.56
N GLY A 106 -9.48 11.66 -8.81
CA GLY A 106 -9.16 10.24 -8.97
C GLY A 106 -7.77 9.89 -8.43
N ILE A 107 -7.33 8.67 -8.71
CA ILE A 107 -6.03 8.17 -8.29
C ILE A 107 -4.99 8.46 -9.38
N ILE A 108 -4.12 9.43 -9.14
CA ILE A 108 -3.00 9.75 -10.01
C ILE A 108 -1.73 9.13 -9.41
N ALA A 109 -1.39 7.94 -9.89
CA ALA A 109 -0.32 7.12 -9.36
C ALA A 109 0.28 6.19 -10.41
N GLY A 110 1.51 5.76 -10.20
CA GLY A 110 2.08 4.63 -10.94
C GLY A 110 1.36 3.32 -10.59
N ASP A 111 1.50 2.29 -11.41
CA ASP A 111 0.74 1.05 -11.33
C ASP A 111 0.81 0.37 -9.94
N VAL A 112 2.02 0.23 -9.39
CA VAL A 112 2.27 -0.33 -8.05
C VAL A 112 1.53 0.46 -6.97
N VAL A 113 1.73 1.78 -6.94
CA VAL A 113 1.15 2.68 -5.93
C VAL A 113 -0.36 2.78 -6.11
N GLY A 114 -0.83 2.89 -7.37
CA GLY A 114 -2.25 2.98 -7.69
C GLY A 114 -3.04 1.73 -7.28
N THR A 115 -2.45 0.54 -7.44
CA THR A 115 -3.07 -0.71 -6.99
C THR A 115 -3.24 -0.74 -5.47
N ILE A 116 -2.22 -0.32 -4.72
CA ILE A 116 -2.26 -0.27 -3.25
C ILE A 116 -3.28 0.76 -2.78
N CYS A 117 -3.32 1.96 -3.39
CA CYS A 117 -4.29 3.01 -3.04
C CYS A 117 -5.74 2.58 -3.30
N ARG A 118 -6.01 1.88 -4.42
CA ARG A 118 -7.35 1.34 -4.71
C ARG A 118 -7.78 0.29 -3.70
N LEU A 119 -6.88 -0.62 -3.33
CA LEU A 119 -7.16 -1.65 -2.32
C LEU A 119 -7.34 -1.06 -0.92
N ALA A 120 -6.69 0.06 -0.62
CA ALA A 120 -6.92 0.81 0.61
C ALA A 120 -8.28 1.52 0.65
N GLY A 121 -8.96 1.71 -0.50
CA GLY A 121 -10.23 2.42 -0.58
C GLY A 121 -10.10 3.93 -0.75
N LEU A 122 -8.94 4.40 -1.23
CA LEU A 122 -8.75 5.80 -1.58
C LEU A 122 -9.37 6.08 -2.95
N ASP A 123 -10.13 7.17 -3.05
CA ASP A 123 -10.74 7.63 -4.29
C ASP A 123 -9.90 8.70 -4.99
N ASN A 124 -9.29 9.58 -4.21
CA ASN A 124 -8.59 10.75 -4.71
C ASN A 124 -7.22 10.89 -4.04
N ILE A 125 -6.15 10.80 -4.82
CA ILE A 125 -4.79 10.95 -4.33
C ILE A 125 -3.83 11.31 -5.47
N LEU A 126 -2.87 12.17 -5.17
CA LEU A 126 -1.75 12.50 -6.05
C LEU A 126 -0.49 11.83 -5.52
N THR A 127 0.20 11.10 -6.38
CA THR A 127 1.42 10.41 -5.96
C THR A 127 2.55 10.58 -6.96
N LYS A 128 3.78 10.58 -6.46
CA LYS A 128 4.97 10.57 -7.30
C LYS A 128 6.09 9.74 -6.67
N SER A 129 6.64 8.82 -7.44
CA SER A 129 7.89 8.15 -7.07
C SER A 129 9.09 9.07 -7.35
N LEU A 130 9.91 9.32 -6.34
CA LEU A 130 11.11 10.14 -6.41
C LEU A 130 12.40 9.33 -6.38
N GLY A 131 12.33 8.05 -6.03
CA GLY A 131 13.48 7.17 -5.88
C GLY A 131 13.52 6.08 -6.95
N THR A 132 13.82 4.86 -6.51
CA THR A 132 13.89 3.69 -7.39
C THR A 132 12.53 3.26 -7.93
N ASN A 133 12.53 2.68 -9.13
CA ASN A 133 11.33 2.07 -9.72
C ASN A 133 11.14 0.59 -9.33
N ASN A 134 11.92 0.07 -8.39
CA ASN A 134 11.76 -1.32 -7.94
C ASN A 134 10.39 -1.50 -7.25
N PRO A 135 9.50 -2.40 -7.77
CA PRO A 135 8.14 -2.56 -7.26
C PRO A 135 8.08 -2.89 -5.77
N ILE A 136 9.02 -3.71 -5.27
CA ILE A 136 9.07 -4.11 -3.86
C ILE A 136 9.41 -2.92 -2.96
N SER A 137 10.38 -2.10 -3.36
CA SER A 137 10.79 -0.92 -2.58
C SER A 137 9.71 0.15 -2.59
N LEU A 138 9.05 0.35 -3.75
CA LEU A 138 7.92 1.28 -3.88
C LEU A 138 6.73 0.86 -3.02
N ALA A 139 6.32 -0.41 -3.11
CA ALA A 139 5.20 -0.92 -2.33
C ALA A 139 5.43 -0.76 -0.82
N LYS A 140 6.63 -1.10 -0.34
CA LYS A 140 6.99 -0.91 1.08
C LYS A 140 7.07 0.56 1.47
N ALA A 141 7.58 1.44 0.60
CA ALA A 141 7.61 2.87 0.85
C ALA A 141 6.20 3.46 0.99
N VAL A 142 5.22 3.01 0.18
CA VAL A 142 3.82 3.41 0.33
C VAL A 142 3.26 2.97 1.68
N ILE A 143 3.50 1.73 2.10
CA ILE A 143 3.05 1.22 3.40
C ILE A 143 3.66 2.02 4.57
N GLU A 144 4.95 2.36 4.50
CA GLU A 144 5.58 3.22 5.52
C GLU A 144 5.00 4.65 5.50
N GLY A 145 4.68 5.18 4.31
CA GLY A 145 3.97 6.45 4.17
C GLY A 145 2.59 6.40 4.86
N PHE A 146 1.82 5.34 4.65
CA PHE A 146 0.52 5.17 5.30
C PHE A 146 0.61 5.04 6.83
N ARG A 147 1.64 4.36 7.35
CA ARG A 147 1.91 4.29 8.80
C ARG A 147 2.25 5.63 9.42
N ALA A 148 2.86 6.53 8.65
CA ALA A 148 3.24 7.86 9.11
C ALA A 148 2.06 8.85 9.12
N LEU A 149 0.92 8.51 8.48
CA LEU A 149 -0.27 9.35 8.48
C LEU A 149 -0.84 9.47 9.90
N ARG A 150 -1.29 10.66 10.22
CA ARG A 150 -1.94 10.97 11.50
C ARG A 150 -3.29 11.61 11.24
N THR A 151 -4.28 11.23 12.07
CA THR A 151 -5.58 11.91 12.05
C THR A 151 -5.49 13.27 12.74
N PRO A 152 -6.34 14.23 12.38
CA PRO A 152 -6.40 15.52 13.09
C PRO A 152 -6.61 15.38 14.60
N GLU A 153 -7.40 14.37 15.01
CA GLU A 153 -7.64 14.05 16.42
C GLU A 153 -6.36 13.62 17.16
N GLN A 154 -5.55 12.76 16.51
CA GLN A 154 -4.26 12.34 17.06
C GLN A 154 -3.31 13.53 17.22
N VAL A 155 -3.29 14.44 16.24
CA VAL A 155 -2.45 15.64 16.32
C VAL A 155 -2.95 16.61 17.39
N ALA A 156 -4.27 16.79 17.52
CA ALA A 156 -4.89 17.60 18.54
C ALA A 156 -4.53 17.12 19.96
N ASN A 157 -4.68 15.82 20.20
CA ASN A 157 -4.31 15.18 21.47
C ASN A 157 -2.83 15.38 21.80
N LEU A 158 -1.93 15.26 20.82
CA LEU A 158 -0.50 15.49 21.01
C LEU A 158 -0.15 16.95 21.32
N ARG A 159 -0.94 17.91 20.81
CA ARG A 159 -0.76 19.34 21.03
C ARG A 159 -1.54 19.89 22.23
N GLY A 160 -2.40 19.06 22.86
CA GLY A 160 -3.29 19.50 23.94
C GLY A 160 -4.30 20.56 23.50
N LYS A 161 -4.73 20.54 22.24
CA LYS A 161 -5.73 21.45 21.64
C LYS A 161 -6.97 20.67 21.24
N ASP A 162 -8.11 21.35 21.10
CA ASP A 162 -9.32 20.74 20.57
C ASP A 162 -9.20 20.50 19.04
N PRO A 163 -9.74 19.38 18.51
CA PRO A 163 -9.68 19.06 17.08
C PRO A 163 -10.31 20.14 16.18
N GLU A 164 -11.36 20.82 16.67
CA GLU A 164 -12.05 21.88 15.93
C GLU A 164 -11.19 23.12 15.69
N ASP A 165 -10.29 23.45 16.60
CA ASP A 165 -9.41 24.60 16.47
C ASP A 165 -8.34 24.38 15.42
N LEU A 166 -7.86 23.13 15.27
CA LEU A 166 -6.89 22.78 14.22
C LEU A 166 -7.52 22.82 12.82
N THR A 167 -8.80 22.47 12.70
CA THR A 167 -9.49 22.49 11.41
C THR A 167 -9.73 23.92 10.92
N LYS A 168 -9.93 24.88 11.83
CA LYS A 168 -10.06 26.30 11.50
C LYS A 168 -8.75 26.95 11.06
N GLU A 169 -7.61 26.54 11.65
CA GLU A 169 -6.28 27.03 11.25
C GLU A 169 -5.87 26.57 9.83
N LEU A 170 -6.41 25.46 9.32
CA LEU A 170 -6.13 24.93 7.99
C LEU A 170 -7.00 25.53 6.85
N GLN A 171 -8.02 26.32 7.22
CA GLN A 171 -8.94 26.97 6.26
C GLN A 171 -8.63 28.47 6.04
N GLN A 172 -7.61 29.00 6.69
CA GLN A 172 -7.05 30.34 6.47
C GLN A 172 -5.79 30.28 5.60
#